data_2be0b515f4be0158445f954b7e02d441
#
_entry.id   2be0b515f4be0158445f954b7e02d441
#
_cell.length_a   1.000
_cell.length_b   1.000
_cell.length_c   1.000
_cell.angle_alpha   90.00
_cell.angle_beta   90.00
_cell.angle_gamma   90.00
#
_symmetry.space_group_name_H-M   'P 1'
#
loop_
_entity.id
_entity.type
_entity.pdbx_description
1 polymer ?
#
loop_
_entity_poly.entity_id
_entity_poly.type
_entity_poly.pdbx_seq_one_letter_code
_entity_poly.pdbx_strand_id
1 'polypeptide(L)'
;MALLEIKNLHAKVAGAGGREILKGVNLTVNAGEVHALMGRNGCGKSTLFQVIAGRETYEVTQGSITYEGKDLLEMSAEERAREGVFLAFQSPVEIPGVSTDYFLKAAVNEVRKHHGEPELDAMQFLKLFKEKRELLEIDQSFTRRAVNEGFSGGEKKRNEVFQMAVMNPKLGLLDETDSGLDVDALKTVAKGINTLHQQDAHRALMVVTHQERLLKSIVPDFVHVMVDGRIIESGGKELALRVEQGGYAGIEEEVRQGV
;
A
#
# COMPACT_ATOMS: atom_id res chain seq x y z
N MET A 1 19.81 4.80 -1.27
CA MET A 1 19.16 5.68 -2.28
C MET A 1 17.67 5.60 -2.01
N ALA A 2 16.96 6.71 -1.92
CA ALA A 2 15.54 6.70 -1.66
C ALA A 2 14.79 5.93 -2.77
N LEU A 3 13.89 5.02 -2.38
CA LEU A 3 12.98 4.35 -3.32
C LEU A 3 11.87 5.32 -3.72
N LEU A 4 11.28 6.01 -2.72
CA LEU A 4 10.25 7.02 -2.91
C LEU A 4 10.66 8.30 -2.15
N GLU A 5 10.60 9.46 -2.81
CA GLU A 5 10.81 10.75 -2.20
C GLU A 5 9.68 11.70 -2.56
N ILE A 6 9.02 12.26 -1.55
CA ILE A 6 7.91 13.21 -1.68
C ILE A 6 8.35 14.54 -1.07
N LYS A 7 8.23 15.61 -1.84
CA LYS A 7 8.62 16.97 -1.42
C LYS A 7 7.47 17.93 -1.59
N ASN A 8 7.05 18.55 -0.48
CA ASN A 8 6.03 19.59 -0.42
C ASN A 8 4.80 19.29 -1.28
N LEU A 9 4.27 18.06 -1.15
CA LEU A 9 3.19 17.57 -1.99
C LEU A 9 1.85 18.15 -1.56
N HIS A 10 1.18 18.82 -2.49
CA HIS A 10 -0.18 19.33 -2.36
C HIS A 10 -1.08 18.62 -3.37
N ALA A 11 -2.25 18.19 -2.93
CA ALA A 11 -3.24 17.55 -3.80
C ALA A 11 -4.65 17.88 -3.37
N LYS A 12 -5.52 18.03 -4.36
CA LYS A 12 -6.96 18.27 -4.21
C LYS A 12 -7.79 17.20 -4.90
N VAL A 13 -9.07 17.15 -4.60
CA VAL A 13 -10.02 16.38 -5.41
C VAL A 13 -10.06 16.99 -6.82
N ALA A 14 -9.97 16.16 -7.84
CA ALA A 14 -9.99 16.62 -9.24
C ALA A 14 -11.30 17.35 -9.60
N GLY A 15 -11.19 18.36 -10.43
CA GLY A 15 -12.33 19.17 -10.90
C GLY A 15 -12.39 20.58 -10.31
N ALA A 16 -13.33 21.39 -10.84
CA ALA A 16 -13.49 22.78 -10.45
C ALA A 16 -13.94 22.92 -8.99
N GLY A 17 -13.18 23.68 -8.18
CA GLY A 17 -13.47 23.89 -6.77
C GLY A 17 -13.16 22.69 -5.85
N GLY A 18 -12.40 21.71 -6.35
CA GLY A 18 -11.99 20.55 -5.53
C GLY A 18 -11.27 20.95 -4.25
N ARG A 19 -11.68 20.32 -3.13
CA ARG A 19 -11.07 20.57 -1.81
C ARG A 19 -9.64 20.07 -1.79
N GLU A 20 -8.71 20.90 -1.31
CA GLU A 20 -7.35 20.49 -1.01
C GLU A 20 -7.33 19.52 0.19
N ILE A 21 -6.64 18.39 0.01
CA ILE A 21 -6.57 17.33 1.02
C ILE A 21 -5.13 17.17 1.51
N LEU A 22 -4.15 17.11 0.60
CA LEU A 22 -2.73 17.10 0.98
C LEU A 22 -2.19 18.52 0.92
N LYS A 23 -1.48 18.91 1.98
CA LYS A 23 -1.11 20.32 2.22
C LYS A 23 0.38 20.50 2.54
N GLY A 24 1.25 19.96 1.68
CA GLY A 24 2.70 20.04 1.84
C GLY A 24 3.29 18.83 2.54
N VAL A 25 2.93 17.61 2.07
CA VAL A 25 3.49 16.36 2.59
C VAL A 25 4.95 16.22 2.16
N ASN A 26 5.81 15.91 3.14
CA ASN A 26 7.20 15.50 2.93
C ASN A 26 7.40 14.10 3.49
N LEU A 27 7.97 13.19 2.70
CA LEU A 27 8.22 11.81 3.11
C LEU A 27 9.33 11.21 2.25
N THR A 28 10.22 10.47 2.89
CA THR A 28 11.24 9.66 2.20
C THR A 28 11.11 8.22 2.67
N VAL A 29 11.08 7.29 1.73
CA VAL A 29 11.05 5.84 1.96
C VAL A 29 12.23 5.23 1.23
N ASN A 30 13.12 4.55 1.96
CA ASN A 30 14.22 3.82 1.35
C ASN A 30 13.80 2.38 1.02
N ALA A 31 14.56 1.74 0.16
CA ALA A 31 14.37 0.33 -0.12
C ALA A 31 14.51 -0.51 1.16
N GLY A 32 13.63 -1.47 1.35
CA GLY A 32 13.63 -2.37 2.49
C GLY A 32 12.99 -1.82 3.77
N GLU A 33 12.53 -0.58 3.79
CA GLU A 33 11.90 0.02 4.97
C GLU A 33 10.39 -0.25 5.04
N VAL A 34 9.90 -0.36 6.27
CA VAL A 34 8.47 -0.44 6.60
C VAL A 34 8.04 0.85 7.29
N HIS A 35 7.13 1.57 6.67
CA HIS A 35 6.59 2.84 7.16
C HIS A 35 5.12 2.68 7.57
N ALA A 36 4.77 3.08 8.77
CA ALA A 36 3.38 3.18 9.21
C ALA A 36 2.89 4.63 9.11
N LEU A 37 1.75 4.85 8.49
CA LEU A 37 1.09 6.14 8.41
C LEU A 37 -0.16 6.12 9.29
N MET A 38 -0.14 6.88 10.36
CA MET A 38 -1.19 6.99 11.37
C MET A 38 -1.87 8.37 11.31
N GLY A 39 -3.10 8.45 11.77
CA GLY A 39 -3.86 9.70 11.81
C GLY A 39 -5.36 9.46 11.84
N ARG A 40 -6.15 10.46 12.23
CA ARG A 40 -7.61 10.38 12.27
C ARG A 40 -8.20 10.10 10.87
N ASN A 41 -9.43 9.57 10.85
CA ASN A 41 -10.15 9.39 9.59
C ASN A 41 -10.33 10.73 8.88
N GLY A 42 -10.12 10.73 7.55
CA GLY A 42 -10.23 11.93 6.72
C GLY A 42 -9.03 12.88 6.76
N CYS A 43 -7.92 12.55 7.46
CA CYS A 43 -6.72 13.41 7.47
C CYS A 43 -5.86 13.35 6.20
N GLY A 44 -6.17 12.44 5.24
CA GLY A 44 -5.48 12.37 3.95
C GLY A 44 -4.65 11.12 3.68
N LYS A 45 -4.60 10.12 4.58
CA LYS A 45 -3.77 8.90 4.43
C LYS A 45 -4.05 8.14 3.13
N SER A 46 -5.29 7.75 2.91
CA SER A 46 -5.72 7.05 1.69
C SER A 46 -5.54 7.92 0.45
N THR A 47 -5.74 9.24 0.59
CA THR A 47 -5.47 10.19 -0.51
C THR A 47 -4.00 10.17 -0.91
N LEU A 48 -3.07 10.16 0.06
CA LEU A 48 -1.64 10.07 -0.23
C LEU A 48 -1.31 8.79 -1.02
N PHE A 49 -1.82 7.65 -0.59
CA PHE A 49 -1.61 6.37 -1.30
C PHE A 49 -2.20 6.37 -2.70
N GLN A 50 -3.41 6.93 -2.87
CA GLN A 50 -4.06 7.02 -4.17
C GLN A 50 -3.35 7.99 -5.12
N VAL A 51 -2.78 9.09 -4.61
CA VAL A 51 -1.94 10.02 -5.39
C VAL A 51 -0.65 9.32 -5.83
N ILE A 52 0.03 8.59 -4.94
CA ILE A 52 1.23 7.80 -5.29
C ILE A 52 0.90 6.74 -6.36
N ALA A 53 -0.25 6.09 -6.26
CA ALA A 53 -0.71 5.09 -7.22
C ALA A 53 -1.21 5.68 -8.55
N GLY A 54 -1.34 7.01 -8.67
CA GLY A 54 -1.74 7.69 -9.90
C GLY A 54 -3.25 7.72 -10.17
N ARG A 55 -4.10 7.71 -9.11
CA ARG A 55 -5.54 7.80 -9.31
C ARG A 55 -5.95 9.19 -9.78
N GLU A 56 -6.65 9.27 -10.90
CA GLU A 56 -7.15 10.50 -11.54
C GLU A 56 -8.20 11.27 -10.72
N THR A 57 -8.70 10.65 -9.63
CA THR A 57 -9.63 11.31 -8.69
C THR A 57 -9.00 12.50 -7.96
N TYR A 58 -7.67 12.56 -7.95
CA TYR A 58 -6.90 13.63 -7.32
C TYR A 58 -5.98 14.31 -8.33
N GLU A 59 -5.80 15.61 -8.13
CA GLU A 59 -4.92 16.47 -8.91
C GLU A 59 -3.81 17.01 -7.99
N VAL A 60 -2.57 16.76 -8.35
CA VAL A 60 -1.41 17.35 -7.67
C VAL A 60 -1.28 18.79 -8.12
N THR A 61 -1.28 19.72 -7.16
CA THR A 61 -1.23 21.16 -7.44
C THR A 61 0.15 21.76 -7.17
N GLN A 62 0.96 21.12 -6.33
CA GLN A 62 2.32 21.56 -6.00
C GLN A 62 3.15 20.40 -5.44
N GLY A 63 4.46 20.52 -5.53
CA GLY A 63 5.42 19.54 -5.02
C GLY A 63 5.84 18.52 -6.07
N SER A 64 6.56 17.49 -5.61
CA SER A 64 7.08 16.44 -6.48
C SER A 64 7.02 15.07 -5.78
N ILE A 65 6.95 14.02 -6.59
CA ILE A 65 7.10 12.64 -6.16
C ILE A 65 8.14 12.00 -7.08
N THR A 66 9.26 11.55 -6.54
CA THR A 66 10.24 10.77 -7.30
C THR A 66 10.26 9.33 -6.81
N TYR A 67 10.32 8.40 -7.74
CA TYR A 67 10.39 6.96 -7.49
C TYR A 67 11.57 6.36 -8.26
N GLU A 68 12.53 5.77 -7.55
CA GLU A 68 13.81 5.32 -8.13
C GLU A 68 14.50 6.41 -8.98
N GLY A 69 14.36 7.68 -8.58
CA GLY A 69 14.92 8.83 -9.29
C GLY A 69 14.13 9.31 -10.51
N LYS A 70 13.03 8.65 -10.86
CA LYS A 70 12.11 9.06 -11.94
C LYS A 70 10.98 9.92 -11.38
N ASP A 71 10.50 10.90 -12.16
CA ASP A 71 9.31 11.66 -11.77
C ASP A 71 8.06 10.79 -11.87
N LEU A 72 7.44 10.51 -10.72
CA LEU A 72 6.26 9.66 -10.66
C LEU A 72 5.01 10.37 -11.22
N LEU A 73 4.99 11.71 -11.18
CA LEU A 73 3.83 12.48 -11.64
C LEU A 73 3.66 12.47 -13.17
N GLU A 74 4.76 12.23 -13.90
CA GLU A 74 4.75 12.07 -15.37
C GLU A 74 4.26 10.67 -15.81
N MET A 75 4.11 9.72 -14.89
CA MET A 75 3.72 8.35 -15.19
C MET A 75 2.21 8.15 -15.01
N SER A 76 1.59 7.41 -15.93
CA SER A 76 0.23 6.90 -15.75
C SER A 76 0.16 5.86 -14.60
N ALA A 77 -1.05 5.56 -14.13
CA ALA A 77 -1.24 4.55 -13.08
C ALA A 77 -0.71 3.16 -13.51
N GLU A 78 -0.87 2.82 -14.79
CA GLU A 78 -0.38 1.56 -15.36
C GLU A 78 1.15 1.52 -15.43
N GLU A 79 1.80 2.64 -15.75
CA GLU A 79 3.26 2.73 -15.76
C GLU A 79 3.82 2.59 -14.35
N ARG A 80 3.20 3.26 -13.34
CA ARG A 80 3.59 3.11 -11.94
C ARG A 80 3.45 1.67 -11.45
N ALA A 81 2.36 1.00 -11.83
CA ALA A 81 2.17 -0.40 -11.49
C ALA A 81 3.24 -1.31 -12.13
N ARG A 82 3.62 -1.05 -13.40
CA ARG A 82 4.69 -1.80 -14.09
C ARG A 82 6.07 -1.52 -13.50
N GLU A 83 6.32 -0.32 -13.00
CA GLU A 83 7.56 0.03 -12.28
C GLU A 83 7.64 -0.60 -10.88
N GLY A 84 6.54 -1.18 -10.38
CA GLY A 84 6.50 -1.93 -9.13
C GLY A 84 5.84 -1.20 -7.96
N VAL A 85 4.97 -0.22 -8.22
CA VAL A 85 4.08 0.37 -7.20
C VAL A 85 2.79 -0.44 -7.13
N PHE A 86 2.45 -0.95 -5.96
CA PHE A 86 1.23 -1.73 -5.72
C PHE A 86 0.37 -1.04 -4.66
N LEU A 87 -0.92 -0.91 -4.91
CA LEU A 87 -1.90 -0.40 -3.95
C LEU A 87 -2.91 -1.49 -3.58
N ALA A 88 -2.90 -1.91 -2.31
CA ALA A 88 -4.01 -2.64 -1.70
C ALA A 88 -5.06 -1.64 -1.24
N PHE A 89 -6.26 -1.73 -1.80
CA PHE A 89 -7.31 -0.75 -1.58
C PHE A 89 -8.01 -0.94 -0.23
N GLN A 90 -8.43 0.15 0.39
CA GLN A 90 -9.33 0.09 1.55
C GLN A 90 -10.62 -0.70 1.22
N SER A 91 -11.17 -0.49 0.03
CA SER A 91 -12.30 -1.25 -0.51
C SER A 91 -11.88 -1.94 -1.81
N PRO A 92 -11.51 -3.24 -1.76
CA PRO A 92 -11.05 -3.97 -2.94
C PRO A 92 -12.10 -4.04 -4.05
N VAL A 93 -11.66 -3.77 -5.27
CA VAL A 93 -12.53 -3.74 -6.46
C VAL A 93 -12.89 -5.15 -6.89
N GLU A 94 -14.13 -5.35 -7.33
CA GLU A 94 -14.59 -6.57 -7.99
C GLU A 94 -14.44 -6.45 -9.50
N ILE A 95 -13.97 -7.54 -10.16
CA ILE A 95 -13.89 -7.63 -11.62
C ILE A 95 -14.73 -8.84 -12.06
N PRO A 96 -16.04 -8.66 -12.26
CA PRO A 96 -16.93 -9.76 -12.62
C PRO A 96 -16.51 -10.45 -13.92
N GLY A 97 -16.56 -11.77 -13.92
CA GLY A 97 -16.26 -12.57 -15.11
C GLY A 97 -14.78 -12.73 -15.45
N VAL A 98 -13.87 -12.08 -14.72
CA VAL A 98 -12.42 -12.22 -14.91
C VAL A 98 -11.84 -13.04 -13.76
N SER A 99 -11.40 -14.27 -14.01
CA SER A 99 -10.82 -15.11 -12.97
C SER A 99 -9.49 -14.55 -12.45
N THR A 100 -9.22 -14.78 -11.15
CA THR A 100 -8.03 -14.25 -10.47
C THR A 100 -6.73 -14.73 -11.11
N ASP A 101 -6.68 -16.00 -11.55
CA ASP A 101 -5.51 -16.58 -12.22
C ASP A 101 -5.25 -15.94 -13.59
N TYR A 102 -6.30 -15.73 -14.39
CA TYR A 102 -6.18 -15.04 -15.69
C TYR A 102 -5.71 -13.60 -15.52
N PHE A 103 -6.34 -12.86 -14.61
CA PHE A 103 -5.97 -11.48 -14.29
C PHE A 103 -4.50 -11.36 -13.87
N LEU A 104 -4.07 -12.19 -12.92
CA LEU A 104 -2.70 -12.11 -12.40
C LEU A 104 -1.65 -12.58 -13.41
N LYS A 105 -1.98 -13.56 -14.26
CA LYS A 105 -1.08 -13.96 -15.34
C LYS A 105 -0.84 -12.81 -16.33
N ALA A 106 -1.91 -12.13 -16.74
CA ALA A 106 -1.81 -10.99 -17.63
C ALA A 106 -0.98 -9.86 -16.99
N ALA A 107 -1.28 -9.52 -15.73
CA ALA A 107 -0.60 -8.45 -15.01
C ALA A 107 0.91 -8.74 -14.81
N VAL A 108 1.27 -9.95 -14.38
CA VAL A 108 2.69 -10.34 -14.23
C VAL A 108 3.42 -10.26 -15.56
N ASN A 109 2.82 -10.72 -16.66
CA ASN A 109 3.46 -10.70 -17.96
C ASN A 109 3.63 -9.28 -18.52
N GLU A 110 2.68 -8.36 -18.23
CA GLU A 110 2.85 -6.95 -18.58
C GLU A 110 3.99 -6.29 -17.80
N VAL A 111 4.17 -6.60 -16.50
CA VAL A 111 5.32 -6.14 -15.71
C VAL A 111 6.63 -6.68 -16.29
N ARG A 112 6.70 -7.98 -16.57
CA ARG A 112 7.90 -8.62 -17.15
C ARG A 112 8.27 -8.02 -18.50
N LYS A 113 7.28 -7.85 -19.37
CA LYS A 113 7.45 -7.23 -20.70
C LYS A 113 7.98 -5.79 -20.58
N HIS A 114 7.48 -5.01 -19.64
CA HIS A 114 7.96 -3.65 -19.37
C HIS A 114 9.45 -3.62 -19.01
N HIS A 115 9.90 -4.61 -18.25
CA HIS A 115 11.32 -4.75 -17.87
C HIS A 115 12.17 -5.51 -18.89
N GLY A 116 11.63 -5.85 -20.07
CA GLY A 116 12.35 -6.59 -21.11
C GLY A 116 12.60 -8.06 -20.78
N GLU A 117 11.85 -8.60 -19.82
CA GLU A 117 11.91 -10.01 -19.44
C GLU A 117 10.95 -10.86 -20.29
N PRO A 118 11.26 -12.14 -20.57
CA PRO A 118 10.35 -13.02 -21.27
C PRO A 118 9.07 -13.27 -20.46
N GLU A 119 7.93 -13.33 -21.15
CA GLU A 119 6.65 -13.69 -20.52
C GLU A 119 6.73 -15.11 -19.92
N LEU A 120 6.02 -15.29 -18.80
CA LEU A 120 5.82 -16.62 -18.21
C LEU A 120 4.85 -17.42 -19.07
N ASP A 121 5.25 -18.63 -19.45
CA ASP A 121 4.32 -19.58 -20.02
C ASP A 121 3.29 -20.08 -18.99
N ALA A 122 2.35 -20.92 -19.41
CA ALA A 122 1.30 -21.41 -18.54
C ALA A 122 1.84 -22.25 -17.36
N MET A 123 2.88 -23.05 -17.60
CA MET A 123 3.46 -23.92 -16.56
C MET A 123 4.27 -23.13 -15.54
N GLN A 124 5.07 -22.19 -16.01
CA GLN A 124 5.86 -21.28 -15.16
C GLN A 124 4.94 -20.43 -14.27
N PHE A 125 3.88 -19.86 -14.85
CA PHE A 125 2.90 -19.09 -14.08
C PHE A 125 2.18 -19.95 -13.04
N LEU A 126 1.71 -21.15 -13.42
CA LEU A 126 1.04 -22.04 -12.47
C LEU A 126 1.95 -22.45 -11.30
N LYS A 127 3.26 -22.62 -11.54
CA LYS A 127 4.23 -22.90 -10.49
C LYS A 127 4.34 -21.72 -9.52
N LEU A 128 4.55 -20.49 -10.03
CA LEU A 128 4.60 -19.26 -9.23
C LEU A 128 3.30 -19.09 -8.42
N PHE A 129 2.18 -19.22 -9.08
CA PHE A 129 0.86 -19.03 -8.50
C PHE A 129 0.57 -20.03 -7.37
N LYS A 130 0.94 -21.30 -7.56
CA LYS A 130 0.83 -22.34 -6.55
C LYS A 130 1.72 -22.04 -5.35
N GLU A 131 2.98 -21.67 -5.58
CA GLU A 131 3.93 -21.30 -4.52
C GLU A 131 3.40 -20.17 -3.63
N LYS A 132 2.92 -19.07 -4.25
CA LYS A 132 2.40 -17.92 -3.48
C LYS A 132 1.08 -18.24 -2.78
N ARG A 133 0.24 -19.09 -3.37
CA ARG A 133 -0.99 -19.57 -2.74
C ARG A 133 -0.69 -20.40 -1.49
N GLU A 134 0.26 -21.34 -1.56
CA GLU A 134 0.67 -22.18 -0.44
C GLU A 134 1.30 -21.33 0.68
N LEU A 135 2.15 -20.35 0.33
CA LEU A 135 2.76 -19.43 1.26
C LEU A 135 1.73 -18.66 2.11
N LEU A 136 0.62 -18.26 1.50
CA LEU A 136 -0.42 -17.44 2.12
C LEU A 136 -1.62 -18.27 2.60
N GLU A 137 -1.53 -19.61 2.54
CA GLU A 137 -2.59 -20.53 2.97
C GLU A 137 -3.95 -20.22 2.27
N ILE A 138 -3.89 -19.83 1.00
CA ILE A 138 -5.07 -19.50 0.19
C ILE A 138 -5.68 -20.78 -0.40
N ASP A 139 -6.99 -20.98 -0.22
CA ASP A 139 -7.70 -22.12 -0.79
C ASP A 139 -7.76 -22.03 -2.31
N GLN A 140 -7.67 -23.20 -2.98
CA GLN A 140 -7.68 -23.27 -4.44
C GLN A 140 -8.98 -22.75 -5.07
N SER A 141 -10.10 -22.87 -4.37
CA SER A 141 -11.39 -22.40 -4.86
C SER A 141 -11.42 -20.88 -5.08
N PHE A 142 -10.66 -20.13 -4.29
CA PHE A 142 -10.55 -18.67 -4.41
C PHE A 142 -9.96 -18.23 -5.75
N THR A 143 -8.97 -18.97 -6.23
CA THR A 143 -8.15 -18.56 -7.37
C THR A 143 -8.83 -18.74 -8.72
N ARG A 144 -9.88 -19.58 -8.77
CA ARG A 144 -10.70 -19.83 -9.97
C ARG A 144 -11.91 -18.90 -10.07
N ARG A 145 -12.25 -18.21 -8.96
CA ARG A 145 -13.36 -17.25 -8.95
C ARG A 145 -12.92 -15.94 -9.60
N ALA A 146 -13.90 -15.20 -10.08
CA ALA A 146 -13.66 -13.83 -10.54
C ALA A 146 -13.06 -12.96 -9.42
N VAL A 147 -12.22 -12.00 -9.80
CA VAL A 147 -11.50 -11.16 -8.85
C VAL A 147 -12.46 -10.50 -7.87
N ASN A 148 -12.37 -10.89 -6.60
CA ASN A 148 -13.15 -10.39 -5.46
C ASN A 148 -14.68 -10.56 -5.56
N GLU A 149 -15.23 -11.16 -6.62
CA GLU A 149 -16.67 -11.31 -6.83
C GLU A 149 -17.28 -12.27 -5.79
N GLY A 150 -18.23 -11.75 -5.00
CA GLY A 150 -18.89 -12.48 -3.94
C GLY A 150 -17.96 -12.93 -2.80
N PHE A 151 -16.79 -12.29 -2.63
CA PHE A 151 -15.92 -12.52 -1.49
C PHE A 151 -16.42 -11.73 -0.28
N SER A 152 -16.28 -12.31 0.91
CA SER A 152 -16.41 -11.56 2.16
C SER A 152 -15.31 -10.49 2.26
N GLY A 153 -15.49 -9.51 3.14
CA GLY A 153 -14.47 -8.47 3.35
C GLY A 153 -13.09 -9.04 3.68
N GLY A 154 -13.04 -10.04 4.56
CA GLY A 154 -11.78 -10.70 4.93
C GLY A 154 -11.16 -11.49 3.78
N GLU A 155 -11.98 -12.14 2.94
CA GLU A 155 -11.51 -12.82 1.75
C GLU A 155 -10.91 -11.84 0.74
N LYS A 156 -11.56 -10.68 0.51
CA LYS A 156 -11.06 -9.62 -0.37
C LYS A 156 -9.69 -9.13 0.08
N LYS A 157 -9.51 -8.87 1.39
CA LYS A 157 -8.23 -8.41 1.93
C LYS A 157 -7.12 -9.46 1.79
N ARG A 158 -7.41 -10.75 2.06
CA ARG A 158 -6.45 -11.83 1.80
C ARG A 158 -6.11 -11.96 0.33
N ASN A 159 -7.09 -11.76 -0.56
CA ASN A 159 -6.85 -11.80 -2.00
C ASN A 159 -5.94 -10.65 -2.47
N GLU A 160 -6.03 -9.44 -1.88
CA GLU A 160 -5.12 -8.35 -2.20
C GLU A 160 -3.68 -8.65 -1.78
N VAL A 161 -3.47 -9.22 -0.58
CA VAL A 161 -2.13 -9.65 -0.17
C VAL A 161 -1.61 -10.77 -1.08
N PHE A 162 -2.49 -11.66 -1.54
CA PHE A 162 -2.14 -12.67 -2.53
C PHE A 162 -1.75 -12.06 -3.89
N GLN A 163 -2.52 -11.08 -4.37
CA GLN A 163 -2.16 -10.32 -5.58
C GLN A 163 -0.79 -9.65 -5.43
N MET A 164 -0.53 -8.99 -4.30
CA MET A 164 0.79 -8.42 -3.99
C MET A 164 1.90 -9.47 -4.02
N ALA A 165 1.64 -10.66 -3.47
CA ALA A 165 2.62 -11.76 -3.46
C ALA A 165 2.99 -12.25 -4.86
N VAL A 166 1.99 -12.35 -5.75
CA VAL A 166 2.18 -12.80 -7.13
C VAL A 166 2.83 -11.71 -7.98
N MET A 167 2.41 -10.45 -7.81
CA MET A 167 2.95 -9.29 -8.55
C MET A 167 4.36 -8.91 -8.13
N ASN A 168 4.77 -9.24 -6.91
CA ASN A 168 6.10 -8.98 -6.36
C ASN A 168 6.59 -7.53 -6.51
N PRO A 169 5.82 -6.53 -6.00
CA PRO A 169 6.16 -5.11 -6.19
C PRO A 169 7.37 -4.69 -5.35
N LYS A 170 8.04 -3.59 -5.76
CA LYS A 170 9.10 -2.94 -4.98
C LYS A 170 8.54 -2.06 -3.86
N LEU A 171 7.36 -1.44 -4.09
CA LEU A 171 6.66 -0.59 -3.11
C LEU A 171 5.22 -1.10 -2.93
N GLY A 172 4.92 -1.60 -1.74
CA GLY A 172 3.56 -1.98 -1.34
C GLY A 172 2.90 -0.87 -0.52
N LEU A 173 1.77 -0.36 -0.99
CA LEU A 173 0.91 0.60 -0.28
C LEU A 173 -0.29 -0.15 0.27
N LEU A 174 -0.37 -0.36 1.58
CA LEU A 174 -1.38 -1.17 2.25
C LEU A 174 -2.37 -0.27 2.98
N ASP A 175 -3.52 0.02 2.35
CA ASP A 175 -4.54 0.94 2.89
C ASP A 175 -5.59 0.17 3.70
N GLU A 176 -5.46 0.20 5.04
CA GLU A 176 -6.36 -0.47 5.99
C GLU A 176 -6.64 -1.94 5.62
N THR A 177 -5.59 -2.69 5.27
CA THR A 177 -5.70 -4.12 4.90
C THR A 177 -6.15 -5.01 6.06
N ASP A 178 -6.19 -4.48 7.26
CA ASP A 178 -6.64 -5.11 8.51
C ASP A 178 -8.11 -4.83 8.83
N SER A 179 -8.76 -3.91 8.13
CA SER A 179 -10.15 -3.53 8.40
C SER A 179 -11.12 -4.69 8.13
N GLY A 180 -11.95 -5.01 9.13
CA GLY A 180 -12.95 -6.06 9.02
C GLY A 180 -12.41 -7.49 9.10
N LEU A 181 -11.14 -7.67 9.46
CA LEU A 181 -10.56 -8.99 9.72
C LEU A 181 -10.81 -9.43 11.17
N ASP A 182 -11.11 -10.71 11.35
CA ASP A 182 -11.00 -11.35 12.66
C ASP A 182 -9.52 -11.56 13.05
N VAL A 183 -9.30 -12.00 14.29
CA VAL A 183 -7.94 -12.13 14.85
C VAL A 183 -7.07 -13.12 14.06
N ASP A 184 -7.63 -14.20 13.57
CA ASP A 184 -6.86 -15.24 12.88
C ASP A 184 -6.59 -14.87 11.42
N ALA A 185 -7.55 -14.25 10.75
CA ALA A 185 -7.35 -13.66 9.42
C ALA A 185 -6.29 -12.56 9.46
N LEU A 186 -6.30 -11.70 10.49
CA LEU A 186 -5.27 -10.65 10.70
C LEU A 186 -3.87 -11.25 10.86
N LYS A 187 -3.72 -12.31 11.67
CA LYS A 187 -2.43 -13.00 11.83
C LYS A 187 -1.92 -13.59 10.52
N THR A 188 -2.81 -14.20 9.74
CA THR A 188 -2.47 -14.80 8.44
C THR A 188 -2.01 -13.73 7.46
N VAL A 189 -2.73 -12.61 7.38
CA VAL A 189 -2.37 -11.45 6.54
C VAL A 189 -1.02 -10.87 6.97
N ALA A 190 -0.83 -10.60 8.26
CA ALA A 190 0.42 -10.06 8.77
C ALA A 190 1.63 -11.00 8.55
N LYS A 191 1.44 -12.32 8.76
CA LYS A 191 2.45 -13.34 8.46
C LYS A 191 2.81 -13.30 6.97
N GLY A 192 1.81 -13.23 6.10
CA GLY A 192 2.02 -13.14 4.65
C GLY A 192 2.83 -11.91 4.25
N ILE A 193 2.46 -10.74 4.75
CA ILE A 193 3.15 -9.47 4.48
C ILE A 193 4.60 -9.53 4.97
N ASN A 194 4.84 -9.99 6.20
CA ASN A 194 6.19 -10.14 6.75
C ASN A 194 7.04 -11.12 5.94
N THR A 195 6.47 -12.26 5.55
CA THR A 195 7.19 -13.25 4.74
C THR A 195 7.58 -12.67 3.39
N LEU A 196 6.67 -11.94 2.74
CA LEU A 196 6.95 -11.27 1.47
C LEU A 196 8.04 -10.21 1.63
N HIS A 197 7.98 -9.41 2.69
CA HIS A 197 8.98 -8.39 2.97
C HIS A 197 10.37 -9.01 3.23
N GLN A 198 10.44 -10.10 4.01
CA GLN A 198 11.68 -10.80 4.30
C GLN A 198 12.30 -11.51 3.08
N GLN A 199 11.49 -11.90 2.09
CA GLN A 199 11.97 -12.54 0.85
C GLN A 199 12.69 -11.56 -0.08
N ASP A 200 12.46 -10.26 0.07
CA ASP A 200 13.08 -9.23 -0.76
C ASP A 200 13.48 -8.03 0.10
N ALA A 201 14.78 -7.94 0.41
CA ALA A 201 15.35 -6.87 1.22
C ALA A 201 15.25 -5.47 0.57
N HIS A 202 14.83 -5.39 -0.68
CA HIS A 202 14.62 -4.11 -1.37
C HIS A 202 13.16 -3.66 -1.36
N ARG A 203 12.21 -4.54 -0.99
CA ARG A 203 10.79 -4.20 -0.93
C ARG A 203 10.51 -3.25 0.22
N ALA A 204 10.00 -2.07 -0.09
CA ALA A 204 9.46 -1.17 0.90
C ALA A 204 7.95 -1.34 1.07
N LEU A 205 7.47 -1.11 2.28
CA LEU A 205 6.06 -1.15 2.60
C LEU A 205 5.63 0.15 3.27
N MET A 206 4.50 0.70 2.84
CA MET A 206 3.79 1.75 3.56
C MET A 206 2.43 1.20 4.01
N VAL A 207 2.16 1.28 5.30
CA VAL A 207 0.96 0.68 5.91
C VAL A 207 0.13 1.76 6.58
N VAL A 208 -1.14 1.89 6.16
CA VAL A 208 -2.15 2.64 6.91
C VAL A 208 -2.94 1.65 7.75
N THR A 209 -2.95 1.85 9.05
CA THR A 209 -3.75 1.06 9.98
C THR A 209 -4.17 1.88 11.19
N HIS A 210 -5.32 1.51 11.75
CA HIS A 210 -5.80 1.98 13.05
C HIS A 210 -5.68 0.89 14.13
N GLN A 211 -5.18 -0.31 13.76
CA GLN A 211 -5.10 -1.44 14.67
C GLN A 211 -3.67 -1.65 15.16
N GLU A 212 -3.45 -1.42 16.44
CA GLU A 212 -2.19 -1.74 17.13
C GLU A 212 -1.71 -3.17 16.87
N ARG A 213 -2.65 -4.11 16.78
CA ARG A 213 -2.33 -5.53 16.56
C ARG A 213 -1.60 -5.76 15.25
N LEU A 214 -1.94 -5.02 14.18
CA LEU A 214 -1.21 -5.12 12.92
C LEU A 214 0.22 -4.57 13.09
N LEU A 215 0.38 -3.40 13.73
CA LEU A 215 1.70 -2.80 13.98
C LEU A 215 2.59 -3.64 14.92
N LYS A 216 1.99 -4.40 15.84
CA LYS A 216 2.74 -5.39 16.65
C LYS A 216 3.20 -6.59 15.83
N SER A 217 2.49 -6.91 14.77
CA SER A 217 2.81 -8.03 13.88
C SER A 217 3.73 -7.61 12.74
N ILE A 218 3.49 -6.42 12.15
CA ILE A 218 4.34 -5.80 11.12
C ILE A 218 5.05 -4.63 11.80
N VAL A 219 6.22 -4.91 12.41
CA VAL A 219 6.96 -3.88 13.16
C VAL A 219 7.51 -2.84 12.17
N PRO A 220 7.01 -1.59 12.19
CA PRO A 220 7.51 -0.55 11.29
C PRO A 220 8.88 -0.03 11.74
N ASP A 221 9.73 0.32 10.77
CA ASP A 221 10.97 1.05 11.01
C ASP A 221 10.67 2.52 11.34
N PHE A 222 9.66 3.08 10.65
CA PHE A 222 9.22 4.46 10.84
C PHE A 222 7.71 4.57 11.01
N VAL A 223 7.31 5.49 11.86
CA VAL A 223 5.90 5.86 12.08
C VAL A 223 5.73 7.34 11.78
N HIS A 224 4.71 7.67 11.03
CA HIS A 224 4.37 9.05 10.66
C HIS A 224 2.96 9.37 11.13
N VAL A 225 2.80 10.50 11.80
CA VAL A 225 1.48 11.01 12.22
C VAL A 225 1.01 12.08 11.25
N MET A 226 -0.13 11.81 10.61
CA MET A 226 -0.74 12.75 9.65
C MET A 226 -1.96 13.43 10.28
N VAL A 227 -1.99 14.75 10.18
CA VAL A 227 -3.10 15.62 10.63
C VAL A 227 -3.39 16.64 9.53
N ASP A 228 -4.66 16.76 9.16
CA ASP A 228 -5.16 17.75 8.19
C ASP A 228 -4.27 17.89 6.93
N GLY A 229 -3.90 16.76 6.33
CA GLY A 229 -3.14 16.72 5.08
C GLY A 229 -1.62 16.96 5.22
N ARG A 230 -1.09 16.94 6.44
CA ARG A 230 0.34 17.14 6.73
C ARG A 230 0.89 16.01 7.59
N ILE A 231 2.12 15.59 7.38
CA ILE A 231 2.86 14.81 8.35
C ILE A 231 3.41 15.79 9.39
N ILE A 232 2.93 15.69 10.63
CA ILE A 232 3.30 16.60 11.72
C ILE A 232 4.43 16.05 12.58
N GLU A 233 4.58 14.72 12.64
CA GLU A 233 5.64 14.05 13.38
C GLU A 233 6.04 12.77 12.70
N SER A 234 7.33 12.44 12.76
CA SER A 234 7.89 11.18 12.29
C SER A 234 8.87 10.64 13.33
N GLY A 235 8.80 9.34 13.60
CA GLY A 235 9.63 8.68 14.60
C GLY A 235 9.70 7.18 14.40
N GLY A 236 10.27 6.47 15.38
CA GLY A 236 10.28 5.00 15.43
C GLY A 236 8.98 4.43 16.00
N LYS A 237 9.02 3.15 16.36
CA LYS A 237 7.88 2.43 16.96
C LYS A 237 7.32 3.08 18.23
N GLU A 238 8.15 3.84 18.96
CA GLU A 238 7.75 4.55 20.19
C GLU A 238 6.66 5.59 19.91
N LEU A 239 6.67 6.19 18.71
CA LEU A 239 5.65 7.15 18.30
C LEU A 239 4.26 6.48 18.19
N ALA A 240 4.19 5.24 17.69
CA ALA A 240 2.94 4.49 17.68
C ALA A 240 2.38 4.28 19.09
N LEU A 241 3.25 3.95 20.08
CA LEU A 241 2.83 3.79 21.47
C LEU A 241 2.34 5.10 22.08
N ARG A 242 2.99 6.23 21.75
CA ARG A 242 2.53 7.56 22.22
C ARG A 242 1.15 7.90 21.66
N VAL A 243 0.91 7.62 20.38
CA VAL A 243 -0.42 7.82 19.76
C VAL A 243 -1.49 6.98 20.45
N GLU A 244 -1.17 5.73 20.82
CA GLU A 244 -2.11 4.84 21.52
C GLU A 244 -2.46 5.34 22.94
N GLN A 245 -1.46 5.80 23.68
CA GLN A 245 -1.62 6.24 25.06
C GLN A 245 -2.25 7.63 25.18
N GLY A 246 -1.80 8.58 24.36
CA GLY A 246 -2.21 9.99 24.40
C GLY A 246 -3.25 10.39 23.36
N GLY A 247 -3.52 9.50 22.40
CA GLY A 247 -4.35 9.83 21.23
C GLY A 247 -3.68 10.87 20.30
N TYR A 248 -4.30 11.10 19.16
CA TYR A 248 -3.81 12.11 18.21
C TYR A 248 -3.83 13.53 18.75
N ALA A 249 -4.78 13.86 19.67
CA ALA A 249 -4.88 15.19 20.24
C ALA A 249 -3.64 15.56 21.08
N GLY A 250 -3.07 14.60 21.81
CA GLY A 250 -1.84 14.81 22.56
C GLY A 250 -0.67 15.17 21.66
N ILE A 251 -0.47 14.42 20.57
CA ILE A 251 0.58 14.70 19.58
C ILE A 251 0.39 16.06 18.89
N GLU A 252 -0.87 16.41 18.52
CA GLU A 252 -1.18 17.71 17.93
C GLU A 252 -0.85 18.88 18.87
N GLU A 253 -1.09 18.72 20.16
CA GLU A 253 -0.83 19.74 21.15
C GLU A 253 0.67 19.89 21.42
N GLU A 254 1.42 18.79 21.56
CA GLU A 254 2.87 18.78 21.72
C GLU A 254 3.56 19.48 20.53
N VAL A 255 3.18 19.15 19.30
CA VAL A 255 3.73 19.79 18.09
C VAL A 255 3.40 21.28 18.02
N ARG A 256 2.20 21.71 18.46
CA ARG A 256 1.85 23.14 18.52
C ARG A 256 2.64 23.91 19.58
N GLN A 257 3.02 23.25 20.67
CA GLN A 257 3.80 23.87 21.77
C GLN A 257 5.30 23.85 21.48
N GLY A 258 5.74 23.18 20.41
CA GLY A 258 7.16 23.11 20.01
C GLY A 258 7.99 22.18 20.91
N VAL A 259 7.35 21.23 21.55
CA VAL A 259 7.97 20.19 22.39
C VAL A 259 8.31 18.97 21.55
#